data_e89e6ee94083b314eb2c0552a4ddbb6b
#
_entry.id   e89e6ee94083b314eb2c0552a4ddbb6b
#
_cell.length_a   1.000
_cell.length_b   1.000
_cell.length_c   1.000
_cell.angle_alpha   90.00
_cell.angle_beta   90.00
_cell.angle_gamma   90.00
#
_symmetry.space_group_name_H-M   'P 1'
#
loop_
_entity.id
_entity.type
_entity.pdbx_description
1 polymer ?
#
loop_
_entity_poly.entity_id
_entity_poly.type
_entity_poly.pdbx_seq_one_letter_code
_entity_poly.pdbx_strand_id
1 'polypeptide(L)'
;LKTGITAASNDIIAMTDADGTYPFRYIPEMLESLDDTDMVVGARIGKNVHIPWIRRPAKWALNKLANYVSGHKIPDINSGLRVFRKDTVLHYFPILPNAFSWTTTITLALLCDNYAIKYLPIDYRQRTGKSKIVPWDAGTFTVLILRIAVLFRPLRVFLPLVFVSFSYAIFKMVYDLAIIGDRNISASAILMFNSGLIILLIGMVADALITRLGRITPEGPASAVATKHMEITLESDETGK
;
A
#
# COMPACT_ATOMS: atom_id res chain seq x y z
N LEU A 1 4.73 13.71 -14.46
CA LEU A 1 3.78 12.59 -14.61
C LEU A 1 2.34 13.08 -14.66
N LYS A 2 1.83 13.80 -13.66
CA LYS A 2 0.44 14.30 -13.64
C LYS A 2 0.06 15.02 -14.94
N THR A 3 0.87 15.98 -15.40
CA THR A 3 0.65 16.72 -16.65
C THR A 3 0.52 15.77 -17.86
N GLY A 4 1.38 14.76 -17.96
CA GLY A 4 1.32 13.77 -19.06
C GLY A 4 0.05 12.92 -19.00
N ILE A 5 -0.36 12.49 -17.81
CA ILE A 5 -1.60 11.71 -17.62
C ILE A 5 -2.82 12.56 -17.99
N THR A 6 -2.86 13.82 -17.56
CA THR A 6 -3.96 14.73 -17.91
C THR A 6 -4.05 14.98 -19.41
N ALA A 7 -2.90 15.18 -20.07
CA ALA A 7 -2.83 15.49 -21.51
C ALA A 7 -3.04 14.26 -22.41
N ALA A 8 -2.99 13.03 -21.87
CA ALA A 8 -3.22 11.83 -22.64
C ALA A 8 -4.65 11.79 -23.18
N SER A 9 -4.82 11.42 -24.46
CA SER A 9 -6.12 11.40 -25.15
C SER A 9 -6.90 10.10 -24.93
N ASN A 10 -6.21 9.02 -24.56
CA ASN A 10 -6.81 7.69 -24.44
C ASN A 10 -7.10 7.34 -22.97
N ASP A 11 -8.02 6.42 -22.76
CA ASP A 11 -8.44 5.94 -21.43
C ASP A 11 -7.44 4.99 -20.77
N ILE A 12 -6.61 4.30 -21.58
CA ILE A 12 -5.55 3.43 -21.09
C ILE A 12 -4.21 4.11 -21.31
N ILE A 13 -3.41 4.15 -20.25
CA ILE A 13 -2.09 4.81 -20.23
C ILE A 13 -1.02 3.78 -19.93
N ALA A 14 -0.01 3.71 -20.80
CA ALA A 14 1.24 3.03 -20.51
C ALA A 14 2.28 4.06 -20.05
N MET A 15 2.90 3.79 -18.89
CA MET A 15 3.93 4.65 -18.29
C MET A 15 5.23 3.87 -18.17
N THR A 16 6.36 4.52 -18.46
CA THR A 16 7.70 3.95 -18.27
C THR A 16 8.73 5.03 -17.99
N ASP A 17 9.86 4.66 -17.37
CA ASP A 17 11.02 5.52 -17.26
C ASP A 17 11.72 5.63 -18.64
N ALA A 18 12.20 6.83 -18.97
CA ALA A 18 12.81 7.12 -20.28
C ALA A 18 14.34 6.79 -20.34
N ASP A 19 14.84 5.96 -19.41
CA ASP A 19 16.28 5.64 -19.29
C ASP A 19 16.67 4.33 -20.01
N GLY A 20 15.76 3.73 -20.80
CA GLY A 20 16.00 2.54 -21.59
C GLY A 20 16.12 1.24 -20.78
N THR A 21 15.85 1.27 -19.48
CA THR A 21 15.95 0.08 -18.60
C THR A 21 14.76 -0.88 -18.74
N TYR A 22 13.60 -0.37 -19.15
CA TYR A 22 12.38 -1.16 -19.31
C TYR A 22 12.17 -1.60 -20.77
N PRO A 23 11.95 -2.90 -21.01
CA PRO A 23 11.67 -3.40 -22.35
C PRO A 23 10.19 -3.19 -22.72
N PHE A 24 9.94 -2.41 -23.77
CA PHE A 24 8.58 -2.10 -24.26
C PHE A 24 7.83 -3.32 -24.82
N ARG A 25 8.52 -4.41 -25.13
CA ARG A 25 7.92 -5.65 -25.65
C ARG A 25 6.86 -6.27 -24.74
N TYR A 26 6.85 -5.92 -23.45
CA TYR A 26 5.86 -6.41 -22.48
C TYR A 26 4.55 -5.61 -22.49
N ILE A 27 4.51 -4.43 -23.14
CA ILE A 27 3.32 -3.57 -23.13
C ILE A 27 2.09 -4.27 -23.74
N PRO A 28 2.15 -4.99 -24.88
CA PRO A 28 0.99 -5.70 -25.41
C PRO A 28 0.40 -6.70 -24.42
N GLU A 29 1.23 -7.55 -23.78
CA GLU A 29 0.80 -8.52 -22.77
C GLU A 29 0.21 -7.83 -21.52
N MET A 30 0.76 -6.67 -21.14
CA MET A 30 0.21 -5.88 -20.04
C MET A 30 -1.15 -5.27 -20.38
N LEU A 31 -1.38 -4.88 -21.64
CA LEU A 31 -2.66 -4.37 -22.10
C LEU A 31 -3.73 -5.46 -22.08
N GLU A 32 -3.44 -6.66 -22.58
CA GLU A 32 -4.34 -7.82 -22.50
C GLU A 32 -4.68 -8.18 -21.03
N SER A 33 -3.71 -8.02 -20.14
CA SER A 33 -3.90 -8.29 -18.70
C SER A 33 -4.70 -7.21 -17.96
N LEU A 34 -5.01 -6.07 -18.61
CA LEU A 34 -5.76 -4.97 -18.00
C LEU A 34 -7.27 -5.18 -18.03
N ASP A 35 -7.78 -6.13 -18.84
CA ASP A 35 -9.22 -6.36 -18.98
C ASP A 35 -9.87 -6.73 -17.63
N ASP A 36 -9.19 -7.54 -16.83
CA ASP A 36 -9.67 -8.01 -15.52
C ASP A 36 -9.05 -7.24 -14.34
N THR A 37 -8.28 -6.17 -14.60
CA THR A 37 -7.55 -5.45 -13.55
C THR A 37 -7.55 -3.93 -13.77
N ASP A 38 -7.30 -3.17 -12.71
CA ASP A 38 -7.26 -1.70 -12.76
C ASP A 38 -5.87 -1.17 -13.13
N MET A 39 -4.83 -1.93 -12.78
CA MET A 39 -3.45 -1.62 -13.10
C MET A 39 -2.61 -2.88 -13.28
N VAL A 40 -1.75 -2.89 -14.29
CA VAL A 40 -0.72 -3.91 -14.47
C VAL A 40 0.65 -3.29 -14.26
N VAL A 41 1.48 -3.94 -13.44
CA VAL A 41 2.83 -3.49 -13.07
C VAL A 41 3.86 -4.49 -13.60
N GLY A 42 4.81 -4.02 -14.41
CA GLY A 42 5.95 -4.82 -14.81
C GLY A 42 6.93 -4.98 -13.63
N ALA A 43 6.88 -6.12 -12.95
CA ALA A 43 7.69 -6.37 -11.75
C ALA A 43 9.10 -6.84 -12.11
N ARG A 44 10.11 -6.15 -11.57
CA ARG A 44 11.54 -6.46 -11.75
C ARG A 44 11.98 -7.61 -10.83
N ILE A 45 11.46 -8.81 -11.08
CA ILE A 45 11.75 -10.03 -10.31
C ILE A 45 12.47 -11.09 -11.14
N GLY A 46 12.89 -10.76 -12.37
CA GLY A 46 13.66 -11.63 -13.23
C GLY A 46 15.07 -11.96 -12.69
N LYS A 47 15.72 -12.96 -13.30
CA LYS A 47 17.01 -13.52 -12.86
C LYS A 47 18.17 -12.50 -12.82
N ASN A 48 18.08 -11.37 -13.54
CA ASN A 48 19.18 -10.42 -13.76
C ASN A 48 19.03 -9.09 -12.99
N VAL A 49 18.33 -9.07 -11.86
CA VAL A 49 18.15 -7.82 -11.08
C VAL A 49 19.27 -7.64 -10.06
N HIS A 50 20.22 -6.74 -10.36
CA HIS A 50 21.34 -6.40 -9.47
C HIS A 50 20.92 -5.34 -8.44
N ILE A 51 20.68 -5.76 -7.18
CA ILE A 51 20.44 -4.86 -6.05
C ILE A 51 21.66 -4.89 -5.15
N PRO A 52 22.33 -3.73 -4.89
CA PRO A 52 23.42 -3.65 -3.93
C PRO A 52 23.00 -4.21 -2.57
N TRP A 53 23.81 -5.08 -2.00
CA TRP A 53 23.51 -5.82 -0.76
C TRP A 53 23.21 -4.90 0.43
N ILE A 54 23.84 -3.72 0.51
CA ILE A 54 23.66 -2.71 1.55
C ILE A 54 22.24 -2.10 1.56
N ARG A 55 21.51 -2.16 0.43
CA ARG A 55 20.14 -1.64 0.30
C ARG A 55 19.06 -2.70 0.54
N ARG A 56 19.45 -3.97 0.65
CA ARG A 56 18.52 -5.08 0.84
C ARG A 56 17.72 -5.00 2.14
N PRO A 57 18.33 -4.69 3.32
CA PRO A 57 17.57 -4.61 4.58
C PRO A 57 16.50 -3.53 4.56
N ALA A 58 16.87 -2.31 4.09
CA ALA A 58 15.93 -1.20 3.99
C ALA A 58 14.80 -1.50 3.01
N LYS A 59 15.12 -2.04 1.84
CA LYS A 59 14.10 -2.45 0.84
C LYS A 59 13.19 -3.54 1.40
N TRP A 60 13.73 -4.52 2.12
CA TRP A 60 12.96 -5.58 2.75
C TRP A 60 12.00 -5.03 3.81
N ALA A 61 12.47 -4.16 4.71
CA ALA A 61 11.67 -3.54 5.75
C ALA A 61 10.52 -2.69 5.16
N LEU A 62 10.83 -1.87 4.15
CA LEU A 62 9.84 -1.06 3.45
C LEU A 62 8.79 -1.91 2.74
N ASN A 63 9.22 -2.99 2.08
CA ASN A 63 8.30 -3.90 1.41
C ASN A 63 7.41 -4.64 2.42
N LYS A 64 7.96 -5.05 3.56
CA LYS A 64 7.20 -5.70 4.63
C LYS A 64 6.17 -4.75 5.25
N LEU A 65 6.54 -3.47 5.45
CA LEU A 65 5.63 -2.44 5.91
C LEU A 65 4.51 -2.18 4.89
N ALA A 66 4.86 -2.05 3.60
CA ALA A 66 3.89 -1.86 2.53
C ALA A 66 2.90 -3.05 2.41
N ASN A 67 3.40 -4.28 2.52
CA ASN A 67 2.58 -5.50 2.53
C ASN A 67 1.64 -5.54 3.75
N TYR A 68 2.13 -5.16 4.92
CA TYR A 68 1.32 -5.08 6.14
C TYR A 68 0.20 -4.06 5.99
N VAL A 69 0.52 -2.87 5.50
CA VAL A 69 -0.45 -1.78 5.32
C VAL A 69 -1.50 -2.13 4.28
N SER A 70 -1.09 -2.59 3.10
CA SER A 70 -2.02 -2.94 2.02
C SER A 70 -2.80 -4.23 2.29
N GLY A 71 -2.20 -5.18 3.03
CA GLY A 71 -2.73 -6.53 3.19
C GLY A 71 -2.46 -7.44 2.00
N HIS A 72 -1.67 -6.99 1.03
CA HIS A 72 -1.35 -7.71 -0.19
C HIS A 72 0.15 -7.93 -0.31
N LYS A 73 0.55 -9.02 -0.98
CA LYS A 73 1.95 -9.26 -1.30
C LYS A 73 2.36 -8.46 -2.53
N ILE A 74 3.23 -7.48 -2.34
CA ILE A 74 3.72 -6.58 -3.39
C ILE A 74 5.12 -7.04 -3.83
N PRO A 75 5.28 -7.59 -5.05
CA PRO A 75 6.59 -8.05 -5.54
C PRO A 75 7.54 -6.89 -5.83
N ASP A 76 7.03 -5.82 -6.45
CA ASP A 76 7.81 -4.63 -6.79
C ASP A 76 6.93 -3.37 -6.72
N ILE A 77 7.12 -2.59 -5.66
CA ILE A 77 6.33 -1.38 -5.40
C ILE A 77 6.79 -0.17 -6.24
N ASN A 78 8.06 -0.16 -6.69
CA ASN A 78 8.70 0.99 -7.30
C ASN A 78 9.00 0.79 -8.80
N SER A 79 8.37 -0.18 -9.46
CA SER A 79 8.54 -0.33 -10.90
C SER A 79 7.99 0.87 -11.66
N GLY A 80 8.74 1.35 -12.67
CA GLY A 80 8.32 2.44 -13.54
C GLY A 80 7.46 2.00 -14.72
N LEU A 81 7.50 0.72 -15.13
CA LEU A 81 6.68 0.21 -16.22
C LEU A 81 5.29 -0.20 -15.69
N ARG A 82 4.26 0.52 -16.13
CA ARG A 82 2.87 0.33 -15.69
C ARG A 82 1.90 0.59 -16.81
N VAL A 83 0.80 -0.15 -16.80
CA VAL A 83 -0.38 0.12 -17.64
C VAL A 83 -1.58 0.24 -16.70
N PHE A 84 -2.41 1.26 -16.89
CA PHE A 84 -3.54 1.55 -16.01
C PHE A 84 -4.64 2.34 -16.71
N ARG A 85 -5.83 2.32 -16.13
CA ARG A 85 -6.95 3.14 -16.57
C ARG A 85 -6.76 4.58 -16.08
N LYS A 86 -6.91 5.56 -16.98
CA LYS A 86 -6.72 6.99 -16.71
C LYS A 86 -7.61 7.47 -15.56
N ASP A 87 -8.90 7.16 -15.62
CA ASP A 87 -9.88 7.62 -14.64
C ASP A 87 -9.59 7.10 -13.24
N THR A 88 -9.17 5.84 -13.11
CA THR A 88 -8.74 5.25 -11.83
C THR A 88 -7.61 6.07 -11.21
N VAL A 89 -6.61 6.49 -11.99
CA VAL A 89 -5.46 7.23 -11.46
C VAL A 89 -5.81 8.70 -11.21
N LEU A 90 -6.66 9.31 -12.03
CA LEU A 90 -7.10 10.70 -11.84
C LEU A 90 -7.79 10.91 -10.49
N HIS A 91 -8.56 9.91 -10.04
CA HIS A 91 -9.21 9.93 -8.72
C HIS A 91 -8.22 10.17 -7.58
N TYR A 92 -7.01 9.62 -7.68
CA TYR A 92 -5.97 9.75 -6.64
C TYR A 92 -5.04 10.96 -6.80
N PHE A 93 -5.24 11.82 -7.80
CA PHE A 93 -4.39 12.99 -8.05
C PHE A 93 -4.18 13.91 -6.84
N PRO A 94 -5.20 14.18 -5.99
CA PRO A 94 -5.02 15.04 -4.83
C PRO A 94 -3.97 14.53 -3.84
N ILE A 95 -3.80 13.21 -3.71
CA ILE A 95 -2.87 12.59 -2.76
C ILE A 95 -1.55 12.17 -3.40
N LEU A 96 -1.47 12.11 -4.72
CA LEU A 96 -0.25 11.72 -5.42
C LEU A 96 0.81 12.82 -5.36
N PRO A 97 2.07 12.49 -5.02
CA PRO A 97 3.16 13.46 -5.00
C PRO A 97 3.51 13.94 -6.41
N ASN A 98 4.01 15.19 -6.52
CA ASN A 98 4.44 15.74 -7.81
C ASN A 98 5.83 15.25 -8.24
N ALA A 99 6.59 14.62 -7.34
CA ALA A 99 7.98 14.21 -7.57
C ALA A 99 8.18 12.71 -7.26
N PHE A 100 9.20 12.41 -6.47
CA PHE A 100 9.62 11.07 -6.10
C PHE A 100 8.49 10.31 -5.37
N SER A 101 8.45 8.99 -5.54
CA SER A 101 7.49 8.08 -4.86
C SER A 101 6.05 8.04 -5.40
N TRP A 102 5.80 8.64 -6.56
CA TRP A 102 4.49 8.53 -7.22
C TRP A 102 4.03 7.07 -7.39
N THR A 103 4.94 6.20 -7.85
CA THR A 103 4.67 4.76 -8.05
C THR A 103 4.30 4.02 -6.76
N THR A 104 4.99 4.33 -5.66
CA THR A 104 4.68 3.77 -4.33
C THR A 104 3.31 4.22 -3.86
N THR A 105 3.01 5.51 -3.99
CA THR A 105 1.75 6.11 -3.52
C THR A 105 0.56 5.51 -4.24
N ILE A 106 0.58 5.49 -5.59
CA ILE A 106 -0.55 4.96 -6.35
C ILE A 106 -0.77 3.46 -6.11
N THR A 107 0.32 2.66 -6.03
CA THR A 107 0.21 1.23 -5.73
C THR A 107 -0.46 0.98 -4.38
N LEU A 108 -0.01 1.69 -3.34
CA LEU A 108 -0.58 1.51 -2.00
C LEU A 108 -2.01 2.02 -1.93
N ALA A 109 -2.31 3.17 -2.54
CA ALA A 109 -3.65 3.72 -2.57
C ALA A 109 -4.64 2.73 -3.21
N LEU A 110 -4.34 2.26 -4.41
CA LEU A 110 -5.17 1.28 -5.12
C LEU A 110 -5.36 -0.02 -4.33
N LEU A 111 -4.27 -0.60 -3.78
CA LEU A 111 -4.37 -1.83 -2.98
C LEU A 111 -5.15 -1.64 -1.68
N CYS A 112 -5.03 -0.47 -1.04
CA CYS A 112 -5.79 -0.18 0.19
C CYS A 112 -7.29 -0.02 -0.09
N ASP A 113 -7.66 0.48 -1.26
CA ASP A 113 -9.04 0.60 -1.73
C ASP A 113 -9.55 -0.64 -2.47
N ASN A 114 -8.81 -1.75 -2.38
CA ASN A 114 -9.14 -3.07 -2.96
C ASN A 114 -9.25 -3.09 -4.50
N TYR A 115 -8.57 -2.18 -5.21
CA TYR A 115 -8.42 -2.27 -6.65
C TYR A 115 -7.51 -3.45 -7.04
N ALA A 116 -7.80 -4.06 -8.19
CA ALA A 116 -7.06 -5.19 -8.69
C ALA A 116 -5.76 -4.76 -9.37
N ILE A 117 -4.60 -5.20 -8.83
CA ILE A 117 -3.28 -4.97 -9.44
C ILE A 117 -2.65 -6.29 -9.81
N LYS A 118 -2.32 -6.46 -11.09
CA LYS A 118 -1.58 -7.61 -11.60
C LYS A 118 -0.09 -7.27 -11.74
N TYR A 119 0.76 -8.20 -11.36
CA TYR A 119 2.21 -8.06 -11.49
C TYR A 119 2.71 -9.04 -12.55
N LEU A 120 3.27 -8.49 -13.64
CA LEU A 120 3.89 -9.26 -14.72
C LEU A 120 5.40 -9.28 -14.51
N PRO A 121 6.04 -10.45 -14.39
CA PRO A 121 7.50 -10.54 -14.31
C PRO A 121 8.15 -10.01 -15.59
N ILE A 122 9.05 -9.04 -15.45
CA ILE A 122 9.77 -8.49 -16.60
C ILE A 122 11.28 -8.51 -16.38
N ASP A 123 12.02 -8.54 -17.49
CA ASP A 123 13.45 -8.28 -17.47
C ASP A 123 13.73 -6.81 -17.18
N TYR A 124 14.85 -6.55 -16.53
CA TYR A 124 15.28 -5.20 -16.24
C TYR A 124 16.74 -5.02 -16.62
N ARG A 125 17.00 -4.13 -17.59
CA ARG A 125 18.35 -3.86 -18.05
C ARG A 125 19.12 -3.06 -17.00
N GLN A 126 20.43 -3.25 -16.97
CA GLN A 126 21.29 -2.48 -16.10
C GLN A 126 21.22 -0.98 -16.47
N ARG A 127 20.96 -0.14 -15.48
CA ARG A 127 20.87 1.31 -15.66
C ARG A 127 22.23 1.89 -16.01
N THR A 128 22.30 2.66 -17.07
CA THR A 128 23.45 3.51 -17.39
C THR A 128 23.40 4.77 -16.53
N GLY A 129 24.32 4.90 -15.55
CA GLY A 129 24.40 6.06 -14.68
C GLY A 129 24.22 5.76 -13.19
N LYS A 130 24.42 6.80 -12.34
CA LYS A 130 24.31 6.66 -10.89
C LYS A 130 22.85 6.80 -10.42
N SER A 131 22.44 5.93 -9.51
CA SER A 131 21.13 6.06 -8.85
C SER A 131 21.11 7.32 -7.99
N LYS A 132 20.05 8.15 -8.13
CA LYS A 132 19.82 9.34 -7.29
C LYS A 132 19.28 8.99 -5.90
N ILE A 133 18.93 7.72 -5.65
CA ILE A 133 18.39 7.26 -4.37
C ILE A 133 19.54 7.12 -3.36
N VAL A 134 19.48 7.90 -2.28
CA VAL A 134 20.42 7.87 -1.16
C VAL A 134 19.82 7.08 0.03
N PRO A 135 20.64 6.56 0.97
CA PRO A 135 20.12 5.80 2.12
C PRO A 135 19.09 6.56 2.97
N TRP A 136 19.18 7.88 3.07
CA TRP A 136 18.23 8.75 3.77
C TRP A 136 16.82 8.72 3.18
N ASP A 137 16.69 8.35 1.90
CA ASP A 137 15.38 8.21 1.26
C ASP A 137 14.54 7.11 1.89
N ALA A 138 15.17 6.13 2.58
CA ALA A 138 14.44 5.10 3.32
C ALA A 138 13.53 5.69 4.41
N GLY A 139 13.99 6.73 5.12
CA GLY A 139 13.17 7.45 6.11
C GLY A 139 11.98 8.15 5.43
N THR A 140 12.24 8.84 4.33
CA THR A 140 11.19 9.51 3.54
C THR A 140 10.14 8.52 3.02
N PHE A 141 10.57 7.35 2.52
CA PHE A 141 9.66 6.29 2.09
C PHE A 141 8.86 5.71 3.27
N THR A 142 9.47 5.52 4.43
CA THR A 142 8.77 5.05 5.63
C THR A 142 7.67 6.01 6.03
N VAL A 143 7.98 7.31 6.12
CA VAL A 143 6.99 8.36 6.44
C VAL A 143 5.87 8.38 5.40
N LEU A 144 6.20 8.25 4.11
CA LEU A 144 5.20 8.17 3.05
C LEU A 144 4.26 6.98 3.23
N ILE A 145 4.81 5.77 3.46
CA ILE A 145 4.00 4.56 3.65
C ILE A 145 3.11 4.71 4.88
N LEU A 146 3.63 5.25 5.98
CA LEU A 146 2.84 5.52 7.19
C LEU A 146 1.73 6.55 6.93
N ARG A 147 2.03 7.63 6.19
CA ARG A 147 1.03 8.63 5.82
C ARG A 147 -0.11 8.01 5.01
N ILE A 148 0.20 7.17 4.03
CA ILE A 148 -0.80 6.45 3.24
C ILE A 148 -1.55 5.44 4.11
N ALA A 149 -0.84 4.74 5.01
CA ALA A 149 -1.46 3.82 5.95
C ALA A 149 -2.51 4.50 6.84
N VAL A 150 -2.17 5.67 7.40
CA VAL A 150 -3.11 6.47 8.21
C VAL A 150 -4.26 7.00 7.36
N LEU A 151 -4.02 7.33 6.09
CA LEU A 151 -5.05 7.86 5.19
C LEU A 151 -6.05 6.80 4.73
N PHE A 152 -5.65 5.52 4.62
CA PHE A 152 -6.51 4.46 4.07
C PHE A 152 -6.87 3.37 5.08
N ARG A 153 -5.98 3.06 6.01
CA ARG A 153 -6.14 1.96 6.98
C ARG A 153 -5.57 2.32 8.36
N PRO A 154 -6.12 3.34 9.03
CA PRO A 154 -5.55 3.89 10.28
C PRO A 154 -5.46 2.82 11.38
N LEU A 155 -6.44 1.95 11.54
CA LEU A 155 -6.41 0.91 12.57
C LEU A 155 -5.18 -0.01 12.43
N ARG A 156 -4.68 -0.27 11.20
CA ARG A 156 -3.45 -1.04 11.03
C ARG A 156 -2.21 -0.35 11.60
N VAL A 157 -2.23 0.99 11.71
CA VAL A 157 -1.13 1.75 12.30
C VAL A 157 -1.29 1.87 13.80
N PHE A 158 -2.50 2.15 14.27
CA PHE A 158 -2.74 2.42 15.69
C PHE A 158 -2.84 1.16 16.54
N LEU A 159 -3.42 0.04 16.06
CA LEU A 159 -3.59 -1.18 16.84
C LEU A 159 -2.27 -1.77 17.41
N PRO A 160 -1.16 -1.83 16.66
CA PRO A 160 0.11 -2.27 17.24
C PRO A 160 0.59 -1.40 18.40
N LEU A 161 0.40 -0.09 18.31
CA LEU A 161 0.77 0.86 19.38
C LEU A 161 -0.12 0.67 20.60
N VAL A 162 -1.42 0.45 20.42
CA VAL A 162 -2.38 0.11 21.48
C VAL A 162 -1.95 -1.18 22.17
N PHE A 163 -1.62 -2.21 21.39
CA PHE A 163 -1.19 -3.50 21.93
C PHE A 163 0.07 -3.37 22.78
N VAL A 164 1.08 -2.63 22.32
CA VAL A 164 2.31 -2.38 23.08
C VAL A 164 2.00 -1.63 24.38
N SER A 165 1.16 -0.58 24.32
CA SER A 165 0.78 0.20 25.50
C SER A 165 0.04 -0.62 26.54
N PHE A 166 -0.95 -1.42 26.13
CA PHE A 166 -1.70 -2.28 27.05
C PHE A 166 -0.85 -3.44 27.59
N SER A 167 0.00 -4.05 26.74
CA SER A 167 0.91 -5.11 27.19
C SER A 167 1.88 -4.59 28.27
N TYR A 168 2.44 -3.40 28.08
CA TYR A 168 3.30 -2.77 29.06
C TYR A 168 2.52 -2.46 30.37
N ALA A 169 1.33 -1.90 30.27
CA ALA A 169 0.51 -1.57 31.43
C ALA A 169 0.17 -2.81 32.26
N ILE A 170 -0.25 -3.89 31.60
CA ILE A 170 -0.57 -5.17 32.25
C ILE A 170 0.69 -5.77 32.86
N PHE A 171 1.80 -5.84 32.10
CA PHE A 171 3.07 -6.36 32.61
C PHE A 171 3.52 -5.60 33.85
N LYS A 172 3.50 -4.28 33.82
CA LYS A 172 3.93 -3.43 34.93
C LYS A 172 3.02 -3.61 36.16
N MET A 173 1.71 -3.69 35.96
CA MET A 173 0.74 -3.93 37.03
C MET A 173 1.01 -5.29 37.71
N VAL A 174 1.20 -6.36 36.93
CA VAL A 174 1.50 -7.69 37.47
C VAL A 174 2.85 -7.71 38.18
N TYR A 175 3.86 -7.05 37.64
CA TYR A 175 5.19 -6.92 38.26
C TYR A 175 5.12 -6.21 39.60
N ASP A 176 4.40 -5.10 39.72
CA ASP A 176 4.25 -4.34 40.94
C ASP A 176 3.52 -5.16 42.05
N LEU A 177 2.42 -5.82 41.66
CA LEU A 177 1.64 -6.63 42.63
C LEU A 177 2.36 -7.93 43.05
N ALA A 178 2.96 -8.65 42.11
CA ALA A 178 3.47 -9.99 42.38
C ALA A 178 4.94 -10.02 42.83
N ILE A 179 5.77 -9.06 42.38
CA ILE A 179 7.22 -9.07 42.65
C ILE A 179 7.60 -8.02 43.69
N ILE A 180 7.09 -6.77 43.60
CA ILE A 180 7.40 -5.72 44.56
C ILE A 180 6.52 -5.88 45.79
N GLY A 181 5.36 -6.51 45.70
CA GLY A 181 4.39 -6.67 46.80
C GLY A 181 3.71 -5.34 47.16
N ASP A 182 3.80 -4.34 46.31
CA ASP A 182 3.13 -3.07 46.49
C ASP A 182 1.66 -3.22 46.15
N ARG A 183 0.78 -2.83 47.09
CA ARG A 183 -0.68 -2.88 46.86
C ARG A 183 -1.20 -1.76 45.97
N ASN A 184 -0.33 -0.85 45.58
CA ASN A 184 -0.69 0.29 44.72
C ASN A 184 -0.29 0.07 43.28
N ILE A 185 -1.20 0.36 42.37
CA ILE A 185 -0.90 0.36 40.92
C ILE A 185 0.01 1.55 40.64
N SER A 186 1.15 1.32 40.00
CA SER A 186 2.10 2.39 39.68
C SER A 186 1.50 3.40 38.70
N ALA A 187 1.86 4.66 38.86
CA ALA A 187 1.44 5.73 37.97
C ALA A 187 1.84 5.45 36.51
N SER A 188 2.98 4.76 36.27
CA SER A 188 3.41 4.39 34.94
C SER A 188 2.47 3.38 34.26
N ALA A 189 1.92 2.42 34.99
CA ALA A 189 0.94 1.47 34.48
C ALA A 189 -0.36 2.18 34.08
N ILE A 190 -0.85 3.09 34.94
CA ILE A 190 -2.06 3.89 34.68
C ILE A 190 -1.85 4.79 33.47
N LEU A 191 -0.72 5.50 33.37
CA LEU A 191 -0.40 6.38 32.25
C LEU A 191 -0.35 5.62 30.94
N MET A 192 0.29 4.44 30.90
CA MET A 192 0.36 3.64 29.67
C MET A 192 -0.98 3.04 29.28
N PHE A 193 -1.81 2.65 30.25
CA PHE A 193 -3.17 2.20 29.98
C PHE A 193 -4.02 3.33 29.36
N ASN A 194 -4.01 4.53 29.97
CA ASN A 194 -4.74 5.68 29.44
C ASN A 194 -4.21 6.09 28.05
N SER A 195 -2.89 6.07 27.84
CA SER A 195 -2.30 6.37 26.53
C SER A 195 -2.78 5.36 25.49
N GLY A 196 -2.81 4.06 25.81
CA GLY A 196 -3.35 3.03 24.93
C GLY A 196 -4.81 3.26 24.56
N LEU A 197 -5.64 3.67 25.54
CA LEU A 197 -7.05 3.99 25.32
C LEU A 197 -7.22 5.21 24.40
N ILE A 198 -6.45 6.26 24.62
CA ILE A 198 -6.47 7.46 23.77
C ILE A 198 -6.07 7.13 22.35
N ILE A 199 -4.98 6.36 22.15
CA ILE A 199 -4.52 5.92 20.83
C ILE A 199 -5.59 5.08 20.12
N LEU A 200 -6.26 4.20 20.86
CA LEU A 200 -7.36 3.38 20.32
C LEU A 200 -8.51 4.25 19.84
N LEU A 201 -8.96 5.20 20.68
CA LEU A 201 -10.06 6.11 20.33
C LEU A 201 -9.72 6.95 19.10
N ILE A 202 -8.50 7.51 19.03
CA ILE A 202 -8.03 8.25 17.85
C ILE A 202 -8.05 7.34 16.60
N GLY A 203 -7.56 6.12 16.71
CA GLY A 203 -7.56 5.15 15.61
C GLY A 203 -8.98 4.82 15.13
N MET A 204 -9.93 4.61 16.05
CA MET A 204 -11.33 4.35 15.72
C MET A 204 -12.01 5.55 15.05
N VAL A 205 -11.78 6.77 15.55
CA VAL A 205 -12.32 7.99 14.93
C VAL A 205 -11.77 8.19 13.53
N ALA A 206 -10.46 8.00 13.34
CA ALA A 206 -9.84 8.09 12.02
C ALA A 206 -10.42 7.06 11.04
N ASP A 207 -10.62 5.82 11.47
CA ASP A 207 -11.19 4.75 10.67
C ASP A 207 -12.66 5.03 10.28
N ALA A 208 -13.45 5.51 11.24
CA ALA A 208 -14.83 5.90 11.00
C ALA A 208 -14.96 7.05 9.99
N LEU A 209 -14.07 8.04 10.08
CA LEU A 209 -14.04 9.17 9.13
C LEU A 209 -13.72 8.69 7.71
N ILE A 210 -12.71 7.84 7.54
CA ILE A 210 -12.31 7.31 6.24
C ILE A 210 -13.41 6.43 5.66
N THR A 211 -14.02 5.57 6.44
CA THR A 211 -15.12 4.72 6.00
C THR A 211 -16.33 5.53 5.53
N ARG A 212 -16.61 6.67 6.17
CA ARG A 212 -17.67 7.57 5.72
C ARG A 212 -17.29 8.35 4.45
N LEU A 213 -16.07 8.85 4.37
CA LEU A 213 -15.57 9.57 3.20
C LEU A 213 -15.42 8.64 1.98
N GLY A 214 -14.94 7.41 2.17
CA GLY A 214 -14.78 6.40 1.12
C GLY A 214 -16.10 5.96 0.48
N ARG A 215 -17.24 6.02 1.20
CA ARG A 215 -18.57 5.76 0.63
C ARG A 215 -19.07 6.85 -0.32
N ILE A 216 -18.41 7.98 -0.37
CA ILE A 216 -18.72 9.09 -1.28
C ILE A 216 -17.97 8.94 -2.61
N THR A 217 -16.94 8.09 -2.65
CA THR A 217 -16.18 7.79 -3.87
C THR A 217 -16.85 6.66 -4.65
N PRO A 218 -17.00 6.77 -5.99
CA PRO A 218 -17.57 5.70 -6.80
C PRO A 218 -16.75 4.41 -6.65
N GLU A 219 -17.42 3.29 -6.52
CA GLU A 219 -16.78 1.97 -6.59
C GLU A 219 -16.05 1.84 -7.92
N GLY A 220 -14.78 1.40 -7.91
CA GLY A 220 -14.01 1.20 -9.12
C GLY A 220 -14.62 0.10 -10.00
N PRO A 221 -14.39 0.14 -11.33
CA PRO A 221 -14.97 -0.81 -12.29
C PRO A 221 -14.65 -2.29 -11.98
N ALA A 222 -13.53 -2.58 -11.31
CA ALA A 222 -13.21 -3.96 -10.90
C ALA A 222 -14.04 -4.45 -9.72
N SER A 223 -14.51 -3.57 -8.81
CA SER A 223 -15.46 -3.95 -7.77
C SER A 223 -16.82 -4.30 -8.39
N ALA A 224 -17.23 -3.59 -9.43
CA ALA A 224 -18.43 -3.88 -10.20
C ALA A 224 -18.33 -5.24 -10.94
N VAL A 225 -17.16 -5.57 -11.49
CA VAL A 225 -16.89 -6.87 -12.12
C VAL A 225 -16.88 -8.01 -11.08
N ALA A 226 -16.26 -7.80 -9.92
CA ALA A 226 -16.26 -8.79 -8.84
C ALA A 226 -17.67 -9.05 -8.28
N THR A 227 -18.48 -7.99 -8.11
CA THR A 227 -19.88 -8.10 -7.69
C THR A 227 -20.71 -8.85 -8.74
N LYS A 228 -20.50 -8.54 -10.03
CA LYS A 228 -21.20 -9.19 -11.13
C LYS A 228 -20.82 -10.68 -11.27
N HIS A 229 -19.55 -11.04 -11.06
CA HIS A 229 -19.11 -12.44 -11.01
C HIS A 229 -19.73 -13.19 -9.82
N MET A 230 -19.85 -12.54 -8.66
CA MET A 230 -20.48 -13.12 -7.50
C MET A 230 -21.98 -13.32 -7.70
N GLU A 231 -22.67 -12.37 -8.32
CA GLU A 231 -24.09 -12.50 -8.70
C GLU A 231 -24.32 -13.63 -9.71
N ILE A 232 -23.50 -13.73 -10.76
CA ILE A 232 -23.58 -14.80 -11.76
C ILE A 232 -23.35 -16.18 -11.12
N THR A 233 -22.43 -16.28 -10.16
CA THR A 233 -22.14 -17.53 -9.45
C THR A 233 -23.30 -17.94 -8.55
N LEU A 234 -23.96 -16.99 -7.89
CA LEU A 234 -25.14 -17.26 -7.05
C LEU A 234 -26.37 -17.67 -7.89
N GLU A 235 -26.60 -17.02 -9.04
CA GLU A 235 -27.69 -17.41 -9.95
C GLU A 235 -27.48 -18.81 -10.57
N SER A 236 -26.23 -19.19 -10.86
CA SER A 236 -25.92 -20.54 -11.38
C SER A 236 -26.15 -21.64 -10.34
N ASP A 237 -25.98 -21.36 -9.05
CA ASP A 237 -26.25 -22.32 -7.98
C ASP A 237 -27.73 -22.44 -7.64
N GLU A 238 -28.58 -21.41 -7.87
CA GLU A 238 -30.01 -21.46 -7.68
C GLU A 238 -30.78 -22.19 -8.81
N THR A 239 -30.23 -22.16 -10.03
CA THR A 239 -30.83 -22.81 -11.21
C THR A 239 -30.41 -24.26 -11.40
N GLY A 240 -29.49 -24.78 -10.57
CA GLY A 240 -28.98 -26.16 -10.56
C GLY A 240 -29.71 -27.12 -9.62
N LYS A 241 -30.93 -26.82 -9.14
CA LYS A 241 -31.79 -27.72 -8.37
C LYS A 241 -32.98 -28.20 -9.14
#